data_176b9acd54b8cf61eab973d0ec13b24d
#
_entry.id   176b9acd54b8cf61eab973d0ec13b24d
#
_cell.length_a   1.000
_cell.length_b   1.000
_cell.length_c   1.000
_cell.angle_alpha   90.00
_cell.angle_beta   90.00
_cell.angle_gamma   90.00
#
_symmetry.space_group_name_H-M   'P 1'
#
loop_
_entity.id
_entity.type
_entity.pdbx_description
1 polymer ?
#
loop_
_entity_poly.entity_id
_entity_poly.type
_entity_poly.pdbx_seq_one_letter_code
_entity_poly.pdbx_strand_id
1 'polypeptide(L)'
;MRLKSFFVQSAILAAVMLLISSCASLSPNGVGRVKRYTFAQESVPEAYDGCKIAFISDLHYPSLFTHKRLGKLVRRLQKESPDLLLLGGDYVTDVDSVNVLFKSLSAVKPRMGTYAVLGNHDRCNERFIARVMEECCITLLADDIYRMMIDDGKLNIAGVRDSFACDSSFIEYFGRMSNDGLVILLCHTPDYAERSAVAADLVLSGHTHGGQVSLFGLYTPVKNTRYGSRFLRGRNRTSNGVTVITTNGVGTSRRKVRFCVPSEIVLVTLKRQE
;
A
#
# COMPACT_ATOMS: atom_id res chain seq x y z
N MET A 1 -1.18 -35.89 -41.23
CA MET A 1 -2.02 -35.07 -40.32
C MET A 1 -1.55 -35.09 -38.85
N ARG A 2 -1.27 -36.25 -38.25
CA ARG A 2 -0.90 -36.35 -36.80
C ARG A 2 0.41 -35.58 -36.42
N LEU A 3 1.43 -35.57 -37.29
CA LEU A 3 2.70 -34.90 -36.99
C LEU A 3 2.57 -33.35 -36.88
N LYS A 4 1.78 -32.73 -37.77
CA LYS A 4 1.49 -31.28 -37.73
C LYS A 4 0.75 -30.88 -36.47
N SER A 5 -0.22 -31.71 -36.02
CA SER A 5 -0.97 -31.51 -34.79
C SER A 5 -0.07 -31.56 -33.56
N PHE A 6 0.90 -32.49 -33.51
CA PHE A 6 1.85 -32.60 -32.40
C PHE A 6 2.75 -31.38 -32.30
N PHE A 7 3.30 -30.86 -33.41
CA PHE A 7 4.13 -29.65 -33.40
C PHE A 7 3.36 -28.40 -32.98
N VAL A 8 2.09 -28.29 -33.41
CA VAL A 8 1.23 -27.16 -32.99
C VAL A 8 0.94 -27.24 -31.49
N GLN A 9 0.61 -28.42 -30.97
CA GLN A 9 0.37 -28.60 -29.52
C GLN A 9 1.62 -28.32 -28.69
N SER A 10 2.80 -28.77 -29.14
CA SER A 10 4.07 -28.51 -28.47
C SER A 10 4.44 -27.01 -28.49
N ALA A 11 4.19 -26.31 -29.59
CA ALA A 11 4.42 -24.88 -29.71
C ALA A 11 3.46 -24.07 -28.79
N ILE A 12 2.18 -24.47 -28.72
CA ILE A 12 1.22 -23.87 -27.80
C ILE A 12 1.63 -24.09 -26.34
N LEU A 13 2.05 -25.32 -25.99
CA LEU A 13 2.52 -25.63 -24.64
C LEU A 13 3.76 -24.83 -24.28
N ALA A 14 4.73 -24.70 -25.18
CA ALA A 14 5.92 -23.88 -25.00
C ALA A 14 5.59 -22.39 -24.85
N ALA A 15 4.67 -21.86 -25.66
CA ALA A 15 4.20 -20.48 -25.54
C ALA A 15 3.47 -20.23 -24.21
N VAL A 16 2.63 -21.17 -23.76
CA VAL A 16 1.96 -21.13 -22.45
C VAL A 16 2.97 -21.17 -21.32
N MET A 17 4.01 -22.03 -21.40
CA MET A 17 5.08 -22.11 -20.42
C MET A 17 5.92 -20.81 -20.36
N LEU A 18 6.22 -20.20 -21.51
CA LEU A 18 6.90 -18.91 -21.60
C LEU A 18 6.03 -17.77 -21.01
N LEU A 19 4.73 -17.75 -21.28
CA LEU A 19 3.80 -16.80 -20.69
C LEU A 19 3.70 -16.99 -19.16
N ILE A 20 3.63 -18.21 -18.69
CA ILE A 20 3.62 -18.55 -17.27
C ILE A 20 4.92 -18.08 -16.59
N SER A 21 6.06 -18.35 -17.19
CA SER A 21 7.37 -17.94 -16.63
C SER A 21 7.56 -16.42 -16.63
N SER A 22 7.03 -15.70 -17.60
CA SER A 22 7.09 -14.24 -17.66
C SER A 22 6.16 -13.55 -16.63
N CYS A 23 5.02 -14.19 -16.30
CA CYS A 23 4.07 -13.70 -15.30
C CYS A 23 4.40 -14.11 -13.88
N ALA A 24 5.20 -15.15 -13.67
CA ALA A 24 5.62 -15.58 -12.35
C ALA A 24 6.71 -14.62 -11.83
N SER A 25 6.36 -13.75 -10.88
CA SER A 25 7.35 -12.99 -10.13
C SER A 25 8.05 -13.92 -9.12
N LEU A 26 8.82 -14.86 -9.66
CA LEU A 26 9.56 -15.89 -8.91
C LEU A 26 10.86 -15.36 -8.31
N SER A 27 11.14 -14.04 -8.35
CA SER A 27 12.33 -13.50 -7.72
C SER A 27 12.14 -13.41 -6.20
N PRO A 28 12.63 -14.39 -5.42
CA PRO A 28 12.51 -14.36 -3.96
C PRO A 28 13.27 -13.20 -3.31
N ASN A 29 14.07 -12.48 -4.09
CA ASN A 29 14.89 -11.34 -3.66
C ASN A 29 14.46 -9.99 -4.27
N GLY A 30 13.36 -9.93 -5.01
CA GLY A 30 12.83 -8.69 -5.56
C GLY A 30 12.00 -7.90 -4.54
N VAL A 31 11.92 -6.59 -4.72
CA VAL A 31 11.01 -5.72 -3.96
C VAL A 31 9.80 -5.29 -4.80
N GLY A 32 9.65 -5.91 -5.98
CA GLY A 32 8.59 -5.61 -6.91
C GLY A 32 8.88 -4.40 -7.79
N ARG A 33 7.85 -3.96 -8.49
CA ARG A 33 7.88 -2.80 -9.38
C ARG A 33 7.47 -1.53 -8.64
N VAL A 34 7.87 -0.38 -9.15
CA VAL A 34 7.31 0.90 -8.74
C VAL A 34 6.08 1.18 -9.61
N LYS A 35 4.92 1.20 -9.00
CA LYS A 35 3.66 1.55 -9.65
C LYS A 35 3.40 3.04 -9.44
N ARG A 36 3.37 3.80 -10.52
CA ARG A 36 3.19 5.25 -10.46
C ARG A 36 1.75 5.64 -10.75
N TYR A 37 1.25 6.59 -9.96
CA TYR A 37 -0.05 7.22 -10.14
C TYR A 37 0.12 8.73 -10.07
N THR A 38 -0.68 9.45 -10.83
CA THR A 38 -0.89 10.88 -10.64
C THR A 38 -2.27 11.06 -10.00
N PHE A 39 -2.31 11.73 -8.87
CA PHE A 39 -3.54 12.17 -8.23
C PHE A 39 -3.73 13.64 -8.57
N ALA A 40 -4.61 13.91 -9.53
CA ALA A 40 -4.85 15.24 -10.06
C ALA A 40 -6.25 15.70 -9.67
N GLN A 41 -6.34 16.78 -8.88
CA GLN A 41 -7.60 17.39 -8.43
C GLN A 41 -7.40 18.87 -8.10
N GLU A 42 -8.49 19.66 -8.12
CA GLU A 42 -8.53 21.06 -7.67
C GLU A 42 -8.24 21.20 -6.17
N SER A 43 -8.61 20.19 -5.36
CA SER A 43 -8.35 20.14 -3.90
C SER A 43 -6.87 20.02 -3.55
N VAL A 44 -5.98 19.73 -4.52
CA VAL A 44 -4.53 19.72 -4.28
C VAL A 44 -4.03 21.16 -4.13
N PRO A 45 -3.56 21.58 -2.94
CA PRO A 45 -3.04 22.92 -2.77
C PRO A 45 -1.76 23.12 -3.61
N GLU A 46 -1.52 24.33 -4.08
CA GLU A 46 -0.37 24.68 -4.93
C GLU A 46 0.97 24.29 -4.28
N ALA A 47 1.10 24.51 -2.99
CA ALA A 47 2.30 24.15 -2.21
C ALA A 47 2.65 22.64 -2.25
N TYR A 48 1.70 21.79 -2.63
CA TYR A 48 1.89 20.35 -2.76
C TYR A 48 1.87 19.85 -4.22
N ASP A 49 1.80 20.75 -5.20
CA ASP A 49 1.91 20.36 -6.62
C ASP A 49 3.26 19.70 -6.89
N GLY A 50 3.27 18.55 -7.53
CA GLY A 50 4.46 17.73 -7.77
C GLY A 50 4.96 16.93 -6.58
N CYS A 51 4.35 17.02 -5.39
CA CYS A 51 4.73 16.24 -4.21
C CYS A 51 4.65 14.74 -4.49
N LYS A 52 5.72 14.01 -4.16
CA LYS A 52 5.84 12.56 -4.37
C LYS A 52 5.63 11.81 -3.07
N ILE A 53 4.61 10.99 -3.03
CA ILE A 53 4.26 10.13 -1.89
C ILE A 53 4.62 8.70 -2.22
N ALA A 54 5.51 8.08 -1.43
CA ALA A 54 5.72 6.64 -1.50
C ALA A 54 4.79 5.95 -0.50
N PHE A 55 4.11 4.90 -0.94
CA PHE A 55 3.26 4.07 -0.09
C PHE A 55 3.69 2.60 -0.21
N ILE A 56 3.94 1.97 0.94
CA ILE A 56 4.27 0.55 1.07
C ILE A 56 3.44 -0.09 2.18
N SER A 57 3.11 -1.37 2.02
CA SER A 57 2.33 -2.14 2.97
C SER A 57 2.66 -3.63 2.87
N ASP A 58 2.21 -4.41 3.84
CA ASP A 58 2.21 -5.87 3.79
C ASP A 58 3.62 -6.48 3.62
N LEU A 59 4.57 -6.09 4.46
CA LEU A 59 5.93 -6.58 4.39
C LEU A 59 6.05 -8.02 4.91
N HIS A 60 5.39 -8.34 6.04
CA HIS A 60 5.49 -9.63 6.72
C HIS A 60 6.96 -10.08 6.93
N TYR A 61 7.79 -9.15 7.42
CA TYR A 61 9.20 -9.36 7.71
C TYR A 61 9.37 -10.18 9.01
N PRO A 62 10.38 -11.04 9.17
CA PRO A 62 11.44 -11.37 8.22
C PRO A 62 11.15 -12.63 7.40
N SER A 63 10.17 -13.44 7.79
CA SER A 63 10.01 -14.81 7.26
C SER A 63 9.61 -14.84 5.79
N LEU A 64 8.69 -13.96 5.40
CA LEU A 64 8.17 -13.87 4.04
C LEU A 64 8.83 -12.74 3.23
N PHE A 65 9.47 -11.78 3.92
CA PHE A 65 10.21 -10.67 3.33
C PHE A 65 11.60 -10.57 3.96
N THR A 66 12.60 -11.18 3.35
CA THR A 66 13.93 -11.37 3.93
C THR A 66 14.70 -10.06 4.18
N HIS A 67 15.71 -10.09 5.08
CA HIS A 67 16.60 -8.96 5.35
C HIS A 67 17.25 -8.39 4.08
N LYS A 68 17.69 -9.26 3.15
CA LYS A 68 18.22 -8.83 1.84
C LYS A 68 17.20 -8.04 1.01
N ARG A 69 15.92 -8.41 1.07
CA ARG A 69 14.83 -7.66 0.42
C ARG A 69 14.58 -6.32 1.10
N LEU A 70 14.63 -6.28 2.44
CA LEU A 70 14.49 -5.04 3.20
C LEU A 70 15.56 -4.01 2.79
N GLY A 71 16.84 -4.40 2.74
CA GLY A 71 17.90 -3.51 2.25
C GLY A 71 17.72 -3.04 0.81
N LYS A 72 17.15 -3.89 -0.07
CA LYS A 72 16.82 -3.48 -1.44
C LYS A 72 15.64 -2.50 -1.48
N LEU A 73 14.62 -2.71 -0.62
CA LEU A 73 13.47 -1.82 -0.48
C LEU A 73 13.90 -0.41 -0.06
N VAL A 74 14.72 -0.32 0.99
CA VAL A 74 15.24 0.96 1.48
C VAL A 74 16.00 1.71 0.38
N ARG A 75 16.96 1.03 -0.28
CA ARG A 75 17.69 1.64 -1.42
C ARG A 75 16.77 2.06 -2.56
N ARG A 76 15.72 1.30 -2.83
CA ARG A 76 14.75 1.67 -3.87
C ARG A 76 13.97 2.91 -3.48
N LEU A 77 13.46 2.99 -2.25
CA LEU A 77 12.76 4.16 -1.72
C LEU A 77 13.66 5.40 -1.74
N GLN A 78 14.93 5.28 -1.29
CA GLN A 78 15.90 6.36 -1.37
C GLN A 78 16.12 6.85 -2.81
N LYS A 79 16.22 5.93 -3.79
CA LYS A 79 16.36 6.29 -5.21
C LYS A 79 15.14 7.04 -5.76
N GLU A 80 13.93 6.69 -5.32
CA GLU A 80 12.70 7.38 -5.73
C GLU A 80 12.59 8.78 -5.10
N SER A 81 13.32 9.03 -4.00
CA SER A 81 13.35 10.30 -3.26
C SER A 81 11.94 10.85 -3.00
N PRO A 82 11.09 10.13 -2.26
CA PRO A 82 9.76 10.60 -1.95
C PRO A 82 9.82 11.78 -0.97
N ASP A 83 8.88 12.70 -1.10
CA ASP A 83 8.69 13.79 -0.16
C ASP A 83 8.02 13.30 1.13
N LEU A 84 7.16 12.29 1.00
CA LEU A 84 6.37 11.70 2.08
C LEU A 84 6.42 10.18 1.97
N LEU A 85 6.62 9.47 3.09
CA LEU A 85 6.55 8.01 3.16
C LEU A 85 5.36 7.58 4.00
N LEU A 86 4.47 6.78 3.42
CA LEU A 86 3.28 6.26 4.07
C LEU A 86 3.37 4.74 4.19
N LEU A 87 3.10 4.22 5.41
CA LEU A 87 3.22 2.81 5.76
C LEU A 87 1.84 2.24 6.10
N GLY A 88 1.40 1.22 5.36
CA GLY A 88 0.03 0.72 5.36
C GLY A 88 -0.25 -0.51 6.24
N GLY A 89 0.65 -0.89 7.15
CA GLY A 89 0.41 -2.01 8.08
C GLY A 89 0.94 -3.37 7.60
N ASP A 90 0.74 -4.38 8.44
CA ASP A 90 1.21 -5.76 8.30
C ASP A 90 2.74 -5.85 8.14
N TYR A 91 3.44 -5.36 9.18
CA TYR A 91 4.88 -5.13 9.13
C TYR A 91 5.70 -6.38 9.36
N VAL A 92 5.42 -7.10 10.46
CA VAL A 92 6.28 -8.21 10.93
C VAL A 92 5.51 -9.51 11.13
N THR A 93 6.22 -10.63 11.00
CA THR A 93 5.75 -11.96 11.41
C THR A 93 6.36 -12.39 12.73
N ASP A 94 7.33 -11.62 13.23
CA ASP A 94 8.07 -11.88 14.43
C ASP A 94 8.37 -10.55 15.14
N VAL A 95 7.97 -10.42 16.41
CA VAL A 95 8.09 -9.18 17.19
C VAL A 95 9.54 -8.74 17.39
N ASP A 96 10.50 -9.67 17.49
CA ASP A 96 11.92 -9.36 17.67
C ASP A 96 12.51 -8.60 16.47
N SER A 97 11.84 -8.69 15.34
CA SER A 97 12.24 -8.04 14.08
C SER A 97 11.76 -6.60 13.90
N VAL A 98 10.91 -6.12 14.80
CA VAL A 98 10.31 -4.77 14.73
C VAL A 98 11.38 -3.67 14.71
N ASN A 99 12.36 -3.74 15.62
CA ASN A 99 13.47 -2.78 15.71
C ASN A 99 14.29 -2.72 14.41
N VAL A 100 14.64 -3.89 13.86
CA VAL A 100 15.44 -3.98 12.63
C VAL A 100 14.69 -3.39 11.44
N LEU A 101 13.39 -3.67 11.37
CA LEU A 101 12.54 -3.18 10.28
C LEU A 101 12.45 -1.64 10.29
N PHE A 102 11.98 -1.05 11.39
CA PHE A 102 11.74 0.40 11.44
C PHE A 102 13.02 1.21 11.44
N LYS A 103 14.10 0.74 12.11
CA LYS A 103 15.42 1.34 11.99
C LYS A 103 15.95 1.32 10.55
N SER A 104 15.64 0.27 9.77
CA SER A 104 16.01 0.24 8.35
C SER A 104 15.18 1.20 7.52
N LEU A 105 13.86 1.29 7.76
CA LEU A 105 12.95 2.19 7.04
C LEU A 105 13.24 3.67 7.35
N SER A 106 13.63 4.01 8.58
CA SER A 106 13.98 5.40 8.96
C SER A 106 15.18 5.95 8.20
N ALA A 107 15.98 5.10 7.54
CA ALA A 107 17.05 5.54 6.65
C ALA A 107 16.56 6.19 5.34
N VAL A 108 15.27 6.13 5.01
CA VAL A 108 14.72 6.77 3.80
C VAL A 108 14.69 8.30 3.91
N LYS A 109 14.36 8.85 5.08
CA LYS A 109 14.38 10.29 5.42
C LYS A 109 13.60 11.19 4.44
N PRO A 110 12.31 10.97 4.21
CA PRO A 110 11.50 11.87 3.41
C PRO A 110 11.37 13.23 4.10
N ARG A 111 11.40 14.34 3.34
CA ARG A 111 11.41 15.71 3.91
C ARG A 111 10.14 16.07 4.69
N MET A 112 9.01 15.44 4.35
CA MET A 112 7.71 15.66 4.98
C MET A 112 7.36 14.59 6.03
N GLY A 113 8.31 13.70 6.36
CA GLY A 113 8.14 12.69 7.39
C GLY A 113 7.58 11.35 6.91
N THR A 114 7.47 10.44 7.88
CA THR A 114 6.95 9.08 7.68
C THR A 114 5.76 8.88 8.60
N TYR A 115 4.63 8.44 8.04
CA TYR A 115 3.38 8.17 8.77
C TYR A 115 2.93 6.75 8.52
N ALA A 116 2.33 6.15 9.53
CA ALA A 116 2.01 4.73 9.54
C ALA A 116 0.62 4.46 10.13
N VAL A 117 -0.01 3.40 9.66
CA VAL A 117 -1.14 2.75 10.32
C VAL A 117 -0.79 1.29 10.61
N LEU A 118 -1.49 0.63 11.52
CA LEU A 118 -1.33 -0.78 11.79
C LEU A 118 -2.23 -1.64 10.91
N GLY A 119 -1.75 -2.85 10.59
CA GLY A 119 -2.54 -3.89 9.97
C GLY A 119 -3.07 -4.90 10.99
N ASN A 120 -3.87 -5.85 10.52
CA ASN A 120 -4.48 -6.85 11.39
C ASN A 120 -3.46 -7.83 12.02
N HIS A 121 -2.29 -8.01 11.42
CA HIS A 121 -1.20 -8.81 12.00
C HIS A 121 -0.36 -8.06 13.05
N ASP A 122 -0.50 -6.74 13.14
CA ASP A 122 0.29 -5.91 14.07
C ASP A 122 -0.37 -5.76 15.46
N ARG A 123 -1.67 -6.06 15.58
CA ARG A 123 -2.50 -5.79 16.77
C ARG A 123 -1.94 -6.35 18.08
N CYS A 124 -1.47 -7.59 18.05
CA CYS A 124 -0.95 -8.25 19.27
C CYS A 124 0.27 -7.54 19.87
N ASN A 125 0.98 -6.74 19.06
CA ASN A 125 2.21 -6.05 19.42
C ASN A 125 2.11 -4.52 19.27
N GLU A 126 0.90 -3.97 19.18
CA GLU A 126 0.64 -2.56 18.89
C GLU A 126 1.48 -1.60 19.73
N ARG A 127 1.47 -1.77 21.08
CA ARG A 127 2.21 -0.88 22.00
C ARG A 127 3.71 -0.92 21.77
N PHE A 128 4.25 -2.10 21.48
CA PHE A 128 5.69 -2.26 21.23
C PHE A 128 6.06 -1.64 19.86
N ILE A 129 5.26 -1.91 18.83
CA ILE A 129 5.44 -1.34 17.50
C ILE A 129 5.36 0.19 17.56
N ALA A 130 4.37 0.76 18.25
CA ALA A 130 4.20 2.20 18.41
C ALA A 130 5.43 2.87 19.04
N ARG A 131 5.96 2.29 20.12
CA ARG A 131 7.18 2.78 20.77
C ARG A 131 8.39 2.77 19.84
N VAL A 132 8.61 1.67 19.10
CA VAL A 132 9.75 1.58 18.18
C VAL A 132 9.57 2.54 16.98
N MET A 133 8.35 2.74 16.50
CA MET A 133 8.07 3.74 15.48
C MET A 133 8.44 5.14 15.96
N GLU A 134 8.05 5.52 17.18
CA GLU A 134 8.39 6.80 17.80
C GLU A 134 9.91 7.00 17.91
N GLU A 135 10.64 5.99 18.40
CA GLU A 135 12.12 5.98 18.47
C GLU A 135 12.77 6.15 17.08
N CYS A 136 12.08 5.72 16.01
CA CYS A 136 12.51 5.84 14.63
C CYS A 136 11.98 7.09 13.90
N CYS A 137 11.35 8.04 14.61
CA CYS A 137 10.71 9.23 14.03
C CYS A 137 9.65 8.90 12.98
N ILE A 138 8.88 7.83 13.21
CA ILE A 138 7.73 7.42 12.41
C ILE A 138 6.47 7.70 13.22
N THR A 139 5.58 8.54 12.69
CA THR A 139 4.33 8.89 13.35
C THR A 139 3.27 7.82 13.10
N LEU A 140 2.84 7.12 14.16
CA LEU A 140 1.70 6.20 14.08
C LEU A 140 0.39 6.99 14.17
N LEU A 141 -0.48 6.79 13.20
CA LEU A 141 -1.84 7.31 13.16
C LEU A 141 -2.81 6.18 13.55
N ALA A 142 -3.32 6.26 14.76
CA ALA A 142 -4.23 5.26 15.32
C ALA A 142 -5.55 5.94 15.74
N ASP A 143 -6.44 6.12 14.77
CA ASP A 143 -7.62 6.97 14.84
C ASP A 143 -7.24 8.43 15.08
N ASP A 144 -6.28 8.92 14.28
CA ASP A 144 -5.70 10.24 14.44
C ASP A 144 -5.44 10.91 13.07
N ILE A 145 -5.21 12.23 13.09
CA ILE A 145 -4.98 13.05 11.93
C ILE A 145 -3.77 13.95 12.16
N TYR A 146 -2.77 13.79 11.30
CA TYR A 146 -1.67 14.72 11.22
C TYR A 146 -1.94 15.84 10.22
N ARG A 147 -1.93 17.08 10.70
CA ARG A 147 -2.16 18.27 9.88
C ARG A 147 -0.84 18.91 9.50
N MET A 148 -0.63 19.07 8.22
CA MET A 148 0.56 19.64 7.64
C MET A 148 0.20 20.94 6.91
N MET A 149 0.96 22.00 7.17
CA MET A 149 0.82 23.29 6.47
C MET A 149 2.13 23.64 5.79
N ILE A 150 2.06 23.97 4.52
CA ILE A 150 3.15 24.60 3.76
C ILE A 150 2.52 25.84 3.10
N ASP A 151 3.04 27.01 3.44
CA ASP A 151 2.43 28.30 3.10
C ASP A 151 0.96 28.36 3.57
N ASP A 152 0.02 28.56 2.67
CA ASP A 152 -1.43 28.52 2.93
C ASP A 152 -2.07 27.16 2.58
N GLY A 153 -1.26 26.23 2.05
CA GLY A 153 -1.73 24.90 1.67
C GLY A 153 -1.85 23.95 2.85
N LYS A 154 -3.00 23.29 3.00
CA LYS A 154 -3.26 22.29 4.03
C LYS A 154 -3.29 20.88 3.44
N LEU A 155 -2.52 19.97 4.05
CA LEU A 155 -2.55 18.54 3.79
C LEU A 155 -2.81 17.80 5.10
N ASN A 156 -3.89 17.03 5.14
CA ASN A 156 -4.27 16.21 6.27
C ASN A 156 -3.98 14.75 5.95
N ILE A 157 -3.20 14.09 6.81
CA ILE A 157 -2.94 12.66 6.73
C ILE A 157 -3.71 12.01 7.87
N ALA A 158 -4.81 11.35 7.56
CA ALA A 158 -5.60 10.63 8.52
C ALA A 158 -5.25 9.15 8.53
N GLY A 159 -5.25 8.51 9.69
CA GLY A 159 -5.03 7.08 9.81
C GLY A 159 -6.03 6.43 10.74
N VAL A 160 -6.59 5.29 10.33
CA VAL A 160 -7.47 4.48 11.17
C VAL A 160 -6.69 3.32 11.76
N ARG A 161 -6.93 3.06 13.05
CA ARG A 161 -6.27 2.00 13.83
C ARG A 161 -6.45 0.63 13.18
N ASP A 162 -7.68 0.27 12.92
CA ASP A 162 -8.09 -0.91 12.18
C ASP A 162 -9.50 -0.69 11.67
N SER A 163 -9.73 -1.04 10.42
CA SER A 163 -11.02 -0.84 9.76
C SER A 163 -12.20 -1.50 10.47
N PHE A 164 -11.97 -2.50 11.33
CA PHE A 164 -13.00 -3.19 12.10
C PHE A 164 -13.14 -2.68 13.55
N ALA A 165 -12.10 -2.06 14.10
CA ALA A 165 -12.05 -1.58 15.50
C ALA A 165 -11.94 -0.05 15.61
N CYS A 166 -12.14 0.67 14.51
CA CYS A 166 -12.11 2.14 14.49
C CYS A 166 -13.18 2.73 15.40
N ASP A 167 -12.80 3.71 16.22
CA ASP A 167 -13.69 4.40 17.13
C ASP A 167 -14.78 5.16 16.35
N SER A 168 -16.03 5.05 16.82
CA SER A 168 -17.17 5.75 16.22
C SER A 168 -17.03 7.28 16.33
N SER A 169 -16.44 7.77 17.41
CA SER A 169 -16.17 9.21 17.61
C SER A 169 -15.16 9.74 16.59
N PHE A 170 -14.14 8.94 16.24
CA PHE A 170 -13.19 9.31 15.19
C PHE A 170 -13.86 9.35 13.82
N ILE A 171 -14.76 8.40 13.53
CA ILE A 171 -15.52 8.39 12.27
C ILE A 171 -16.35 9.66 12.13
N GLU A 172 -17.03 10.07 13.20
CA GLU A 172 -17.85 11.28 13.22
C GLU A 172 -16.99 12.54 13.08
N TYR A 173 -15.88 12.62 13.81
CA TYR A 173 -14.93 13.73 13.72
C TYR A 173 -14.31 13.82 12.32
N PHE A 174 -13.86 12.70 11.77
CA PHE A 174 -13.28 12.63 10.44
C PHE A 174 -14.26 13.05 9.34
N GLY A 175 -15.54 12.66 9.48
CA GLY A 175 -16.61 13.06 8.55
C GLY A 175 -16.84 14.57 8.45
N ARG A 176 -16.43 15.34 9.46
CA ARG A 176 -16.55 16.82 9.48
C ARG A 176 -15.39 17.53 8.79
N MET A 177 -14.32 16.79 8.38
CA MET A 177 -13.11 17.40 7.83
C MET A 177 -13.12 17.66 6.32
N SER A 178 -14.22 17.35 5.63
CA SER A 178 -14.32 17.36 4.16
C SER A 178 -13.98 18.68 3.44
N ASN A 179 -13.80 19.78 4.17
CA ASN A 179 -13.54 21.10 3.58
C ASN A 179 -12.27 21.78 4.13
N ASP A 180 -11.40 21.05 4.84
CA ASP A 180 -10.20 21.64 5.45
C ASP A 180 -8.90 21.21 4.73
N GLY A 181 -8.81 21.43 3.44
CA GLY A 181 -7.65 21.11 2.60
C GLY A 181 -7.68 19.68 2.03
N LEU A 182 -6.56 19.26 1.44
CA LEU A 182 -6.42 17.92 0.88
C LEU A 182 -6.38 16.87 1.99
N VAL A 183 -7.20 15.83 1.90
CA VAL A 183 -7.27 14.75 2.89
C VAL A 183 -6.83 13.42 2.28
N ILE A 184 -5.73 12.86 2.79
CA ILE A 184 -5.25 11.52 2.46
C ILE A 184 -5.53 10.60 3.64
N LEU A 185 -6.32 9.55 3.42
CA LEU A 185 -6.63 8.55 4.42
C LEU A 185 -5.76 7.30 4.24
N LEU A 186 -5.08 6.90 5.30
CA LEU A 186 -4.45 5.60 5.43
C LEU A 186 -5.41 4.64 6.14
N CYS A 187 -5.72 3.53 5.52
CA CYS A 187 -6.40 2.42 6.17
C CYS A 187 -5.83 1.11 5.65
N HIS A 188 -5.48 0.18 6.56
CA HIS A 188 -4.91 -1.08 6.13
C HIS A 188 -5.85 -1.83 5.20
N THR A 189 -7.11 -2.00 5.61
CA THR A 189 -8.14 -2.71 4.83
C THR A 189 -8.92 -1.74 3.93
N PRO A 190 -8.99 -1.96 2.61
CA PRO A 190 -9.63 -1.03 1.67
C PRO A 190 -11.15 -0.92 1.85
N ASP A 191 -11.78 -1.90 2.49
CA ASP A 191 -13.22 -1.92 2.74
C ASP A 191 -13.70 -0.73 3.59
N TYR A 192 -12.78 -0.14 4.39
CA TYR A 192 -13.09 1.06 5.18
C TYR A 192 -13.48 2.25 4.30
N ALA A 193 -12.89 2.38 3.12
CA ALA A 193 -13.13 3.49 2.20
C ALA A 193 -14.60 3.61 1.75
N GLU A 194 -15.36 2.52 1.77
CA GLU A 194 -16.78 2.51 1.34
C GLU A 194 -17.74 2.97 2.45
N ARG A 195 -17.26 3.30 3.65
CA ARG A 195 -18.12 3.84 4.71
C ARG A 195 -18.60 5.24 4.31
N SER A 196 -19.88 5.52 4.57
CA SER A 196 -20.53 6.78 4.17
C SER A 196 -19.94 8.04 4.80
N ALA A 197 -19.27 7.89 5.96
CA ALA A 197 -18.63 8.99 6.69
C ALA A 197 -17.16 9.26 6.28
N VAL A 198 -16.64 8.60 5.25
CA VAL A 198 -15.26 8.82 4.81
C VAL A 198 -15.16 10.12 4.02
N ALA A 199 -14.57 11.13 4.64
CA ALA A 199 -14.30 12.45 4.07
C ALA A 199 -12.84 12.54 3.60
N ALA A 200 -12.47 11.79 2.56
CA ALA A 200 -11.13 11.77 2.02
C ALA A 200 -11.15 12.02 0.51
N ASP A 201 -10.10 12.67 -0.01
CA ASP A 201 -9.87 12.82 -1.44
C ASP A 201 -9.18 11.58 -2.00
N LEU A 202 -8.23 11.04 -1.24
CA LEU A 202 -7.43 9.87 -1.59
C LEU A 202 -7.35 8.89 -0.43
N VAL A 203 -7.62 7.62 -0.69
CA VAL A 203 -7.42 6.52 0.26
C VAL A 203 -6.30 5.62 -0.23
N LEU A 204 -5.36 5.29 0.66
CA LEU A 204 -4.27 4.34 0.40
C LEU A 204 -4.43 3.12 1.32
N SER A 205 -4.47 1.93 0.72
CA SER A 205 -4.74 0.68 1.44
C SER A 205 -3.87 -0.49 0.98
N GLY A 206 -3.68 -1.47 1.88
CA GLY A 206 -2.99 -2.72 1.65
C GLY A 206 -3.90 -3.94 1.80
N HIS A 207 -3.51 -4.90 2.67
CA HIS A 207 -4.27 -6.04 3.16
C HIS A 207 -4.57 -7.14 2.13
N THR A 208 -4.98 -6.78 0.93
CA THR A 208 -5.46 -7.72 -0.08
C THR A 208 -4.35 -8.51 -0.76
N HIS A 209 -3.10 -8.02 -0.68
CA HIS A 209 -1.95 -8.51 -1.45
C HIS A 209 -2.21 -8.58 -2.98
N GLY A 210 -3.25 -7.88 -3.47
CA GLY A 210 -3.75 -8.02 -4.84
C GLY A 210 -4.26 -9.43 -5.15
N GLY A 211 -4.51 -10.26 -4.09
CA GLY A 211 -4.87 -11.66 -4.16
C GLY A 211 -3.70 -12.63 -4.36
N GLN A 212 -2.45 -12.13 -4.41
CA GLN A 212 -1.18 -12.87 -4.64
C GLN A 212 -1.11 -13.73 -5.90
N VAL A 213 -2.18 -14.45 -6.20
CA VAL A 213 -2.30 -15.34 -7.36
C VAL A 213 -3.50 -14.91 -8.20
N SER A 214 -3.25 -14.65 -9.47
CA SER A 214 -4.28 -14.33 -10.44
C SER A 214 -4.01 -15.09 -11.73
N LEU A 215 -5.03 -15.71 -12.30
CA LEU A 215 -4.93 -16.34 -13.60
C LEU A 215 -5.11 -15.26 -14.68
N PHE A 216 -3.99 -14.69 -15.13
CA PHE A 216 -3.90 -13.65 -16.18
C PHE A 216 -4.79 -12.42 -15.94
N GLY A 217 -5.06 -12.09 -14.67
CA GLY A 217 -5.95 -10.98 -14.33
C GLY A 217 -7.45 -11.29 -14.39
N LEU A 218 -7.84 -12.42 -14.96
CA LEU A 218 -9.24 -12.81 -15.17
C LEU A 218 -9.87 -13.42 -13.91
N TYR A 219 -9.12 -14.24 -13.20
CA TYR A 219 -9.61 -14.92 -12.00
C TYR A 219 -8.59 -14.82 -10.85
N THR A 220 -9.07 -14.46 -9.69
CA THR A 220 -8.28 -14.37 -8.44
C THR A 220 -9.04 -15.13 -7.35
N PRO A 221 -8.53 -16.27 -6.87
CA PRO A 221 -9.26 -17.15 -5.95
C PRO A 221 -9.45 -16.53 -4.55
N VAL A 222 -8.49 -15.74 -4.07
CA VAL A 222 -8.53 -15.11 -2.75
C VAL A 222 -8.50 -13.59 -2.92
N LYS A 223 -9.48 -12.88 -2.40
CA LYS A 223 -9.58 -11.42 -2.59
C LYS A 223 -9.35 -10.61 -1.31
N ASN A 224 -9.65 -11.18 -0.13
CA ASN A 224 -9.52 -10.53 1.18
C ASN A 224 -10.19 -9.14 1.25
N THR A 225 -11.33 -8.97 0.59
CA THR A 225 -12.17 -7.77 0.62
C THR A 225 -13.62 -8.16 0.38
N ARG A 226 -14.56 -7.48 1.02
CA ARG A 226 -16.01 -7.71 0.88
C ARG A 226 -16.53 -7.24 -0.49
N TYR A 227 -15.81 -6.35 -1.15
CA TYR A 227 -16.20 -5.75 -2.44
C TYR A 227 -15.62 -6.48 -3.66
N GLY A 228 -15.17 -7.71 -3.46
CA GLY A 228 -14.74 -8.59 -4.56
C GLY A 228 -13.53 -8.05 -5.30
N SER A 229 -13.64 -7.82 -6.61
CA SER A 229 -12.52 -7.33 -7.43
C SER A 229 -12.37 -5.81 -7.38
N ARG A 230 -13.36 -5.07 -6.87
CA ARG A 230 -13.40 -3.59 -6.90
C ARG A 230 -12.23 -2.99 -6.14
N PHE A 231 -11.97 -3.44 -4.91
CA PHE A 231 -10.87 -2.92 -4.09
C PHE A 231 -9.69 -3.90 -3.96
N LEU A 232 -9.63 -4.87 -4.86
CA LEU A 232 -8.59 -5.89 -4.78
C LEU A 232 -7.19 -5.32 -5.03
N ARG A 233 -7.04 -4.39 -5.97
CA ARG A 233 -5.76 -3.78 -6.36
C ARG A 233 -5.93 -2.58 -7.30
N GLY A 234 -4.92 -1.71 -7.31
CA GLY A 234 -4.85 -0.58 -8.23
C GLY A 234 -5.76 0.58 -7.85
N ARG A 235 -5.99 1.49 -8.79
CA ARG A 235 -6.85 2.65 -8.59
C ARG A 235 -8.30 2.30 -8.85
N ASN A 236 -9.15 2.60 -7.89
CA ASN A 236 -10.60 2.40 -7.93
C ASN A 236 -11.29 3.63 -7.34
N ARG A 237 -12.63 3.63 -7.34
CA ARG A 237 -13.43 4.66 -6.67
C ARG A 237 -14.49 4.03 -5.79
N THR A 238 -14.80 4.68 -4.67
CA THR A 238 -15.95 4.35 -3.82
C THR A 238 -17.26 4.72 -4.54
N SER A 239 -18.39 4.29 -3.96
CA SER A 239 -19.72 4.73 -4.42
C SER A 239 -19.90 6.25 -4.36
N ASN A 240 -19.22 6.92 -3.40
CA ASN A 240 -19.25 8.37 -3.21
C ASN A 240 -18.17 9.11 -4.03
N GLY A 241 -17.46 8.42 -4.93
CA GLY A 241 -16.48 9.04 -5.82
C GLY A 241 -15.06 9.19 -5.25
N VAL A 242 -14.79 8.83 -4.00
CA VAL A 242 -13.45 8.90 -3.39
C VAL A 242 -12.46 7.98 -4.11
N THR A 243 -11.28 8.49 -4.43
CA THR A 243 -10.24 7.69 -5.07
C THR A 243 -9.58 6.73 -4.06
N VAL A 244 -9.54 5.44 -4.39
CA VAL A 244 -8.87 4.41 -3.58
C VAL A 244 -7.75 3.79 -4.37
N ILE A 245 -6.55 3.71 -3.80
CA ILE A 245 -5.41 2.98 -4.35
C ILE A 245 -5.08 1.86 -3.39
N THR A 246 -5.34 0.62 -3.82
CA THR A 246 -4.99 -0.59 -3.07
C THR A 246 -3.72 -1.19 -3.64
N THR A 247 -2.68 -1.32 -2.80
CA THR A 247 -1.41 -1.93 -3.22
C THR A 247 -1.47 -3.45 -3.21
N ASN A 248 -0.65 -4.07 -4.07
CA ASN A 248 -0.39 -5.51 -3.99
C ASN A 248 0.48 -5.89 -2.78
N GLY A 249 1.00 -4.91 -2.04
CA GLY A 249 1.97 -5.15 -0.98
C GLY A 249 3.38 -5.50 -1.48
N VAL A 250 4.37 -5.32 -0.63
CA VAL A 250 5.78 -5.59 -0.95
C VAL A 250 6.15 -7.05 -0.63
N GLY A 251 5.64 -7.58 0.48
CA GLY A 251 5.83 -8.96 0.91
C GLY A 251 4.82 -9.94 0.32
N THR A 252 4.60 -11.03 1.02
CA THR A 252 3.59 -12.04 0.72
C THR A 252 2.92 -12.46 2.03
N SER A 253 1.69 -12.97 1.97
CA SER A 253 1.01 -13.56 3.12
C SER A 253 0.92 -15.08 2.96
N ARG A 254 0.97 -15.83 4.06
CA ARG A 254 0.82 -17.28 4.17
C ARG A 254 1.85 -18.11 3.38
N ARG A 255 2.09 -17.81 2.08
CA ARG A 255 3.02 -18.54 1.22
C ARG A 255 3.86 -17.57 0.38
N LYS A 256 5.14 -17.96 0.12
CA LYS A 256 6.10 -17.17 -0.67
C LYS A 256 5.83 -17.27 -2.18
N VAL A 257 4.58 -17.14 -2.62
CA VAL A 257 4.18 -17.31 -4.02
C VAL A 257 3.39 -16.11 -4.50
N ARG A 258 3.77 -15.56 -5.65
CA ARG A 258 2.98 -14.60 -6.42
C ARG A 258 2.92 -15.05 -7.87
N PHE A 259 1.73 -15.01 -8.47
CA PHE A 259 1.55 -15.34 -9.87
C PHE A 259 0.66 -14.28 -10.54
N CYS A 260 1.16 -13.64 -11.59
CA CYS A 260 0.54 -12.50 -12.30
C CYS A 260 0.14 -11.31 -11.39
N VAL A 261 0.63 -11.28 -10.15
CA VAL A 261 0.42 -10.20 -9.17
C VAL A 261 1.77 -9.85 -8.54
N PRO A 262 2.62 -9.09 -9.23
CA PRO A 262 3.93 -8.73 -8.68
C PRO A 262 3.79 -7.87 -7.43
N SER A 263 4.76 -8.00 -6.51
CA SER A 263 4.91 -7.03 -5.41
C SER A 263 5.11 -5.63 -5.98
N GLU A 264 4.75 -4.60 -5.22
CA GLU A 264 4.90 -3.24 -5.68
C GLU A 264 5.15 -2.24 -4.56
N ILE A 265 5.85 -1.16 -4.92
CA ILE A 265 5.90 0.10 -4.21
C ILE A 265 4.97 1.03 -4.97
N VAL A 266 4.01 1.64 -4.31
CA VAL A 266 3.14 2.66 -4.90
C VAL A 266 3.83 4.02 -4.78
N LEU A 267 3.88 4.77 -5.86
CA LEU A 267 4.33 6.17 -5.88
C LEU A 267 3.20 7.03 -6.43
N VAL A 268 2.71 7.95 -5.63
CA VAL A 268 1.66 8.91 -6.02
C VAL A 268 2.30 10.29 -6.15
N THR A 269 2.10 10.92 -7.30
CA THR A 269 2.45 12.34 -7.49
C THR A 269 1.15 13.15 -7.38
N LEU A 270 1.13 14.10 -6.45
CA LEU A 270 0.04 15.06 -6.35
C LEU A 270 0.14 16.05 -7.49
N LYS A 271 -1.00 16.42 -8.09
CA LYS A 271 -1.05 17.40 -9.18
C LYS A 271 -2.27 18.30 -9.00
N ARG A 272 -2.04 19.60 -8.89
CA ARG A 272 -3.12 20.57 -8.93
C ARG A 272 -3.74 20.60 -10.33
N GLN A 273 -5.07 20.59 -10.38
CA GLN A 273 -5.83 20.89 -11.59
C GLN A 273 -6.32 22.34 -11.51
N GLU A 274 -6.18 23.04 -12.61
CA GLU A 274 -6.76 24.39 -12.82
C GLU A 274 -8.25 24.26 -13.12
#